data_0b3af57bb788e97f0dc9783852232c44
#
_entry.id   0b3af57bb788e97f0dc9783852232c44
#
_cell.length_a   1.000
_cell.length_b   1.000
_cell.length_c   1.000
_cell.angle_alpha   90.00
_cell.angle_beta   90.00
_cell.angle_gamma   90.00
#
_symmetry.space_group_name_H-M   'P 1'
#
loop_
_entity.id
_entity.type
_entity.pdbx_description
1 polymer ?
#
loop_
_entity_poly.entity_id
_entity_poly.type
_entity_poly.pdbx_seq_one_letter_code
_entity_poly.pdbx_strand_id
1 'polypeptide(L)'
;TGITLKEAKTEVQKAEDYLNGHSLDEAAICLRRAADDSAKRLREWLSEEKLPPGKFFTLTENLREAKNKLLQGIPKRFYREVLEDTPIELVQKLVPDDLTDLDGQTTLTAADRGKIRSKRGALHKLLTNTHWTAMENVRLIDQVLETTERVLNPGAHGGESPLYEAEVTIALDLIKRLEACCP
;
A
#
# COMPACT_ATOMS: atom_id res chain seq x y z
N THR A 1 -10.34 43.87 -11.58
CA THR A 1 -9.16 43.03 -11.33
C THR A 1 -9.54 42.00 -10.29
N GLY A 2 -9.98 40.82 -10.77
CA GLY A 2 -10.31 39.67 -9.90
C GLY A 2 -9.04 39.07 -9.32
N ILE A 3 -9.01 38.86 -8.01
CA ILE A 3 -7.96 38.09 -7.36
C ILE A 3 -8.22 36.63 -7.75
N THR A 4 -7.41 36.07 -8.62
CA THR A 4 -7.43 34.65 -8.92
C THR A 4 -6.76 33.94 -7.75
N LEU A 5 -7.55 33.35 -6.85
CA LEU A 5 -7.04 32.44 -5.83
C LEU A 5 -6.45 31.24 -6.57
N LYS A 6 -5.12 31.11 -6.61
CA LYS A 6 -4.45 29.88 -7.01
C LYS A 6 -4.86 28.82 -6.00
N GLU A 7 -5.45 27.72 -6.44
CA GLU A 7 -5.66 26.56 -5.60
C GLU A 7 -4.31 26.13 -5.00
N ALA A 8 -4.30 25.91 -3.69
CA ALA A 8 -3.11 25.47 -3.01
C ALA A 8 -2.78 24.03 -3.49
N LYS A 9 -1.55 23.81 -3.96
CA LYS A 9 -1.09 22.49 -4.35
C LYS A 9 -1.13 21.53 -3.16
N THR A 10 -1.55 20.29 -3.40
CA THR A 10 -1.44 19.21 -2.42
C THR A 10 0.03 18.88 -2.12
N GLU A 11 0.30 18.21 -1.00
CA GLU A 11 1.67 17.78 -0.67
C GLU A 11 2.23 16.82 -1.74
N VAL A 12 1.40 15.97 -2.32
CA VAL A 12 1.80 15.10 -3.45
C VAL A 12 2.18 15.92 -4.69
N GLN A 13 1.40 16.93 -5.06
CA GLN A 13 1.72 17.80 -6.19
C GLN A 13 3.01 18.60 -5.96
N LYS A 14 3.26 19.04 -4.72
CA LYS A 14 4.54 19.68 -4.37
C LYS A 14 5.71 18.71 -4.49
N ALA A 15 5.52 17.47 -4.03
CA ALA A 15 6.54 16.43 -4.15
C ALA A 15 6.90 16.14 -5.62
N GLU A 16 5.91 16.11 -6.52
CA GLU A 16 6.14 15.97 -7.95
C GLU A 16 6.95 17.13 -8.53
N ASP A 17 6.61 18.36 -8.15
CA ASP A 17 7.36 19.54 -8.60
C ASP A 17 8.83 19.49 -8.12
N TYR A 18 9.06 19.12 -6.85
CA TYR A 18 10.40 18.99 -6.30
C TYR A 18 11.18 17.85 -6.96
N LEU A 19 10.55 16.72 -7.20
CA LEU A 19 11.18 15.58 -7.90
C LEU A 19 11.59 15.98 -9.32
N ASN A 20 10.73 16.67 -10.05
CA ASN A 20 11.04 17.20 -11.38
C ASN A 20 12.16 18.25 -11.35
N GLY A 21 12.33 18.96 -10.24
CA GLY A 21 13.42 19.90 -9.98
C GLY A 21 14.68 19.26 -9.37
N HIS A 22 14.75 17.93 -9.26
CA HIS A 22 15.83 17.16 -8.62
C HIS A 22 16.08 17.52 -7.14
N SER A 23 15.09 18.07 -6.45
CA SER A 23 15.14 18.38 -5.01
C SER A 23 14.57 17.23 -4.21
N LEU A 24 15.36 16.16 -4.05
CA LEU A 24 14.88 14.88 -3.49
C LEU A 24 14.48 14.97 -2.02
N ASP A 25 15.20 15.74 -1.20
CA ASP A 25 14.90 15.90 0.22
C ASP A 25 13.56 16.63 0.42
N GLU A 26 13.33 17.72 -0.31
CA GLU A 26 12.07 18.45 -0.28
C GLU A 26 10.89 17.60 -0.77
N ALA A 27 11.13 16.80 -1.81
CA ALA A 27 10.13 15.84 -2.29
C ALA A 27 9.79 14.81 -1.20
N ALA A 28 10.80 14.24 -0.54
CA ALA A 28 10.60 13.27 0.55
C ALA A 28 9.86 13.88 1.76
N ILE A 29 10.14 15.14 2.11
CA ILE A 29 9.43 15.87 3.18
C ILE A 29 7.93 16.02 2.82
N CYS A 30 7.62 16.42 1.60
CA CYS A 30 6.24 16.55 1.14
C CYS A 30 5.53 15.18 1.12
N LEU A 31 6.21 14.14 0.63
CA LEU A 31 5.66 12.78 0.64
C LEU A 31 5.42 12.26 2.06
N ARG A 32 6.30 12.58 3.01
CA ARG A 32 6.10 12.24 4.42
C ARG A 32 4.83 12.86 4.98
N ARG A 33 4.58 14.15 4.71
CA ARG A 33 3.36 14.84 5.15
C ARG A 33 2.10 14.25 4.53
N ALA A 34 2.13 13.98 3.22
CA ALA A 34 1.03 13.32 2.52
C ALA A 34 0.73 11.92 3.10
N ALA A 35 1.79 11.16 3.42
CA ALA A 35 1.67 9.85 4.03
C ALA A 35 1.06 9.92 5.45
N ASP A 36 1.49 10.87 6.28
CA ASP A 36 0.95 11.08 7.63
C ASP A 36 -0.56 11.41 7.58
N ASP A 37 -0.97 12.31 6.69
CA ASP A 37 -2.38 12.69 6.52
C ASP A 37 -3.23 11.52 6.00
N SER A 38 -2.73 10.78 5.01
CA SER A 38 -3.45 9.65 4.42
C SER A 38 -3.56 8.48 5.40
N ALA A 39 -2.49 8.16 6.12
CA ALA A 39 -2.50 7.10 7.13
C ALA A 39 -3.47 7.40 8.27
N LYS A 40 -3.54 8.67 8.71
CA LYS A 40 -4.51 9.12 9.71
C LYS A 40 -5.94 8.97 9.22
N ARG A 41 -6.26 9.46 8.01
CA ARG A 41 -7.60 9.33 7.40
C ARG A 41 -8.00 7.87 7.25
N LEU A 42 -7.10 7.03 6.73
CA LEU A 42 -7.35 5.59 6.54
C LEU A 42 -7.65 4.90 7.88
N ARG A 43 -6.87 5.17 8.91
CA ARG A 43 -7.10 4.64 10.26
C ARG A 43 -8.44 5.08 10.83
N GLU A 44 -8.77 6.38 10.75
CA GLU A 44 -10.02 6.94 11.27
C GLU A 44 -11.23 6.34 10.53
N TRP A 45 -11.13 6.17 9.22
CA TRP A 45 -12.18 5.51 8.43
C TRP A 45 -12.38 4.05 8.81
N LEU A 46 -11.30 3.27 8.91
CA LEU A 46 -11.38 1.84 9.28
C LEU A 46 -11.81 1.60 10.73
N SER A 47 -11.54 2.53 11.62
CA SER A 47 -11.90 2.42 13.04
C SER A 47 -13.29 2.98 13.34
N GLU A 48 -13.89 3.71 12.40
CA GLU A 48 -15.13 4.49 12.61
C GLU A 48 -15.01 5.50 13.77
N GLU A 49 -13.79 5.75 14.24
CA GLU A 49 -13.48 6.60 15.39
C GLU A 49 -12.49 7.69 15.00
N LYS A 50 -12.80 8.94 15.35
CA LYS A 50 -11.83 10.03 15.29
C LYS A 50 -10.87 9.95 16.47
N LEU A 51 -9.64 10.36 16.23
CA LEU A 51 -8.65 10.51 17.31
C LEU A 51 -9.15 11.46 18.38
N PRO A 52 -9.06 11.08 19.66
CA PRO A 52 -9.33 12.00 20.76
C PRO A 52 -8.42 13.23 20.65
N PRO A 53 -8.92 14.43 20.98
CA PRO A 53 -8.11 15.62 21.02
C PRO A 53 -6.86 15.45 21.90
N GLY A 54 -5.70 15.87 21.39
CA GLY A 54 -4.43 15.74 22.11
C GLY A 54 -3.72 14.39 22.01
N LYS A 55 -4.31 13.40 21.36
CA LYS A 55 -3.66 12.13 21.09
C LYS A 55 -3.02 12.14 19.69
N PHE A 56 -1.73 11.95 19.64
CA PHE A 56 -0.96 11.89 18.39
C PHE A 56 -0.46 10.47 18.16
N PHE A 57 -0.57 10.01 16.93
CA PHE A 57 0.03 8.77 16.47
C PHE A 57 1.02 9.08 15.35
N THR A 58 2.14 8.39 15.36
CA THR A 58 3.12 8.46 14.28
C THR A 58 2.56 7.83 13.00
N LEU A 59 3.19 8.12 11.85
CA LEU A 59 2.87 7.47 10.58
C LEU A 59 2.83 5.94 10.73
N THR A 60 3.88 5.39 11.34
CA THR A 60 4.01 3.94 11.55
C THR A 60 2.88 3.36 12.41
N GLU A 61 2.48 4.05 13.47
CA GLU A 61 1.38 3.61 14.33
C GLU A 61 0.04 3.67 13.61
N ASN A 62 -0.24 4.75 12.86
CA ASN A 62 -1.46 4.87 12.06
C ASN A 62 -1.55 3.76 11.01
N LEU A 63 -0.47 3.49 10.29
CA LEU A 63 -0.42 2.44 9.27
C LEU A 63 -0.58 1.04 9.87
N ARG A 64 0.09 0.75 10.99
CA ARG A 64 -0.05 -0.55 11.68
C ARG A 64 -1.46 -0.77 12.19
N GLU A 65 -2.09 0.25 12.76
CA GLU A 65 -3.48 0.14 13.20
C GLU A 65 -4.45 -0.07 12.04
N ALA A 66 -4.30 0.68 10.94
CA ALA A 66 -5.07 0.48 9.72
C ALA A 66 -4.91 -0.95 9.17
N LYS A 67 -3.66 -1.45 9.12
CA LYS A 67 -3.36 -2.83 8.72
C LYS A 67 -4.07 -3.85 9.62
N ASN A 68 -4.00 -3.68 10.93
CA ASN A 68 -4.65 -4.58 11.90
C ASN A 68 -6.17 -4.62 11.69
N LYS A 69 -6.80 -3.47 11.44
CA LYS A 69 -8.24 -3.39 11.14
C LYS A 69 -8.60 -4.12 9.84
N LEU A 70 -7.84 -3.93 8.78
CA LEU A 70 -8.03 -4.65 7.52
C LEU A 70 -7.89 -6.17 7.71
N LEU A 71 -6.87 -6.61 8.45
CA LEU A 71 -6.64 -8.02 8.73
C LEU A 71 -7.74 -8.66 9.58
N GLN A 72 -8.39 -7.93 10.49
CA GLN A 72 -9.54 -8.42 11.26
C GLN A 72 -10.72 -8.79 10.35
N GLY A 73 -10.89 -8.11 9.23
CA GLY A 73 -11.91 -8.42 8.22
C GLY A 73 -11.58 -9.62 7.33
N ILE A 74 -10.34 -10.10 7.33
CA ILE A 74 -9.88 -11.20 6.48
C ILE A 74 -9.88 -12.51 7.28
N PRO A 75 -10.46 -13.62 6.78
CA PRO A 75 -10.39 -14.90 7.45
C PRO A 75 -8.94 -15.33 7.72
N LYS A 76 -8.60 -15.65 8.98
CA LYS A 76 -7.23 -16.02 9.40
C LYS A 76 -6.62 -17.16 8.58
N ARG A 77 -7.43 -18.11 8.16
CA ARG A 77 -7.00 -19.24 7.32
C ARG A 77 -6.53 -18.77 5.95
N PHE A 78 -7.21 -17.78 5.40
CA PHE A 78 -6.86 -17.19 4.10
C PHE A 78 -5.51 -16.47 4.15
N TYR A 79 -5.29 -15.65 5.19
CA TYR A 79 -4.02 -14.94 5.38
C TYR A 79 -2.84 -15.91 5.46
N ARG A 80 -2.97 -16.97 6.25
CA ARG A 80 -1.91 -17.97 6.46
C ARG A 80 -1.62 -18.78 5.19
N GLU A 81 -2.65 -19.23 4.47
CA GLU A 81 -2.47 -20.12 3.32
C GLU A 81 -2.05 -19.39 2.05
N VAL A 82 -2.31 -18.09 1.96
CA VAL A 82 -2.13 -17.31 0.71
C VAL A 82 -1.00 -16.30 0.81
N LEU A 83 -0.88 -15.58 1.90
CA LEU A 83 0.13 -14.51 2.02
C LEU A 83 1.48 -15.00 2.54
N GLU A 84 1.52 -16.00 3.43
CA GLU A 84 2.78 -16.50 3.97
C GLU A 84 3.54 -17.40 2.98
N ASP A 85 2.81 -18.22 2.20
CA ASP A 85 3.44 -19.30 1.39
C ASP A 85 3.42 -19.07 -0.12
N THR A 86 2.81 -18.02 -0.62
CA THR A 86 2.61 -17.85 -2.06
C THR A 86 2.95 -16.44 -2.51
N PRO A 87 3.87 -16.27 -3.50
CA PRO A 87 4.11 -14.98 -4.12
C PRO A 87 2.78 -14.43 -4.67
N ILE A 88 2.50 -13.18 -4.37
CA ILE A 88 1.18 -12.60 -4.67
C ILE A 88 0.96 -12.41 -6.18
N GLU A 89 2.04 -12.25 -6.96
CA GLU A 89 1.99 -12.25 -8.42
C GLU A 89 1.42 -13.57 -8.95
N LEU A 90 1.70 -14.66 -8.24
CA LEU A 90 1.12 -15.97 -8.55
C LEU A 90 -0.35 -16.02 -8.13
N VAL A 91 -0.71 -15.41 -7.00
CA VAL A 91 -2.11 -15.34 -6.53
C VAL A 91 -2.94 -14.47 -7.48
N GLN A 92 -2.43 -13.34 -7.93
CA GLN A 92 -3.11 -12.47 -8.90
C GLN A 92 -3.33 -13.16 -10.24
N LYS A 93 -2.38 -14.00 -10.69
CA LYS A 93 -2.53 -14.83 -11.89
C LYS A 93 -3.49 -16.00 -11.72
N LEU A 94 -3.77 -16.41 -10.48
CA LEU A 94 -4.67 -17.53 -10.16
C LEU A 94 -6.14 -17.11 -10.04
N VAL A 95 -6.44 -15.82 -9.98
CA VAL A 95 -7.79 -15.28 -9.82
C VAL A 95 -8.57 -15.06 -11.13
N PRO A 96 -7.96 -14.92 -12.34
CA PRO A 96 -8.73 -14.86 -13.57
C PRO A 96 -9.62 -16.10 -13.74
N ASP A 97 -10.82 -15.87 -14.27
CA ASP A 97 -11.90 -16.86 -14.39
C ASP A 97 -11.58 -18.09 -15.25
N ASP A 98 -10.46 -18.11 -15.95
CA ASP A 98 -10.14 -19.16 -16.90
C ASP A 98 -9.02 -20.10 -16.41
N LEU A 99 -9.42 -21.34 -16.08
CA LEU A 99 -8.53 -22.41 -15.61
C LEU A 99 -7.73 -23.07 -16.73
N THR A 100 -8.03 -22.79 -17.98
CA THR A 100 -7.43 -23.46 -19.15
C THR A 100 -5.96 -23.10 -19.34
N ASP A 101 -5.56 -21.89 -18.95
CA ASP A 101 -4.16 -21.44 -19.08
C ASP A 101 -3.16 -22.15 -18.16
N LEU A 102 -3.61 -22.77 -17.07
CA LEU A 102 -2.72 -23.53 -16.18
C LEU A 102 -2.22 -24.84 -16.79
N ASP A 103 -3.00 -25.45 -17.68
CA ASP A 103 -2.63 -26.70 -18.34
C ASP A 103 -1.64 -26.47 -19.51
N GLY A 104 -1.59 -25.25 -20.05
CA GLY A 104 -0.63 -24.83 -21.09
C GLY A 104 0.76 -24.43 -20.57
N GLN A 105 0.94 -24.23 -19.26
CA GLN A 105 2.24 -23.88 -18.69
C GLN A 105 3.11 -25.13 -18.49
N THR A 106 4.02 -25.36 -19.41
CA THR A 106 4.96 -26.51 -19.43
C THR A 106 6.00 -26.47 -18.30
N THR A 107 6.14 -25.36 -17.59
CA THR A 107 7.13 -25.16 -16.50
C THR A 107 6.65 -25.66 -15.13
N LEU A 108 5.37 -25.96 -14.95
CA LEU A 108 4.81 -26.43 -13.68
C LEU A 108 4.68 -27.94 -13.66
N THR A 109 5.09 -28.58 -12.56
CA THR A 109 4.87 -30.00 -12.36
C THR A 109 3.38 -30.32 -12.16
N ALA A 110 2.96 -31.57 -12.42
CA ALA A 110 1.59 -31.99 -12.17
C ALA A 110 1.18 -31.83 -10.69
N ALA A 111 2.13 -32.01 -9.76
CA ALA A 111 1.92 -31.80 -8.33
C ALA A 111 1.67 -30.33 -8.00
N ASP A 112 2.41 -29.40 -8.63
CA ASP A 112 2.25 -27.97 -8.42
C ASP A 112 0.91 -27.49 -8.98
N ARG A 113 0.50 -27.97 -10.17
CA ARG A 113 -0.82 -27.70 -10.73
C ARG A 113 -1.94 -28.19 -9.81
N GLY A 114 -1.79 -29.37 -9.21
CA GLY A 114 -2.74 -29.90 -8.23
C GLY A 114 -2.87 -29.04 -6.98
N LYS A 115 -1.74 -28.58 -6.43
CA LYS A 115 -1.71 -27.65 -5.28
C LYS A 115 -2.36 -26.30 -5.61
N ILE A 116 -2.06 -25.75 -6.80
CA ILE A 116 -2.63 -24.51 -7.30
C ILE A 116 -4.16 -24.63 -7.42
N ARG A 117 -4.67 -25.70 -8.06
CA ARG A 117 -6.11 -25.96 -8.19
C ARG A 117 -6.81 -26.10 -6.84
N SER A 118 -6.21 -26.81 -5.88
CA SER A 118 -6.75 -26.96 -4.53
C SER A 118 -6.80 -25.64 -3.77
N LYS A 119 -5.71 -24.87 -3.79
CA LYS A 119 -5.65 -23.54 -3.17
C LYS A 119 -6.64 -22.56 -3.81
N ARG A 120 -6.76 -22.57 -5.14
CA ARG A 120 -7.73 -21.75 -5.87
C ARG A 120 -9.17 -22.07 -5.51
N GLY A 121 -9.53 -23.34 -5.44
CA GLY A 121 -10.89 -23.75 -5.03
C GLY A 121 -11.22 -23.30 -3.60
N ALA A 122 -10.25 -23.35 -2.69
CA ALA A 122 -10.38 -22.81 -1.34
C ALA A 122 -10.48 -21.28 -1.33
N LEU A 123 -9.69 -20.60 -2.16
CA LEU A 123 -9.68 -19.16 -2.34
C LEU A 123 -11.01 -18.64 -2.89
N HIS A 124 -11.52 -19.24 -3.95
CA HIS A 124 -12.78 -18.84 -4.58
C HIS A 124 -13.97 -18.94 -3.64
N LYS A 125 -13.94 -19.87 -2.69
CA LYS A 125 -14.97 -20.02 -1.65
C LYS A 125 -14.83 -19.00 -0.52
N LEU A 126 -13.64 -18.42 -0.33
CA LEU A 126 -13.34 -17.52 0.77
C LEU A 126 -13.30 -16.04 0.35
N LEU A 127 -13.13 -15.77 -0.95
CA LEU A 127 -12.96 -14.42 -1.47
C LEU A 127 -14.28 -13.82 -1.92
N THR A 128 -14.66 -12.76 -1.24
CA THR A 128 -15.47 -11.70 -1.81
C THR A 128 -14.53 -10.62 -2.39
N ASN A 129 -15.00 -9.80 -3.33
CA ASN A 129 -14.23 -8.66 -3.83
C ASN A 129 -13.70 -7.76 -2.69
N THR A 130 -14.44 -7.65 -1.60
CA THR A 130 -14.08 -6.87 -0.41
C THR A 130 -12.82 -7.40 0.28
N HIS A 131 -12.69 -8.74 0.43
CA HIS A 131 -11.50 -9.33 1.03
C HIS A 131 -10.26 -9.14 0.14
N TRP A 132 -10.43 -9.21 -1.16
CA TRP A 132 -9.36 -8.98 -2.12
C TRP A 132 -8.80 -7.56 -2.02
N THR A 133 -9.68 -6.56 -2.07
CA THR A 133 -9.30 -5.15 -1.91
C THR A 133 -8.62 -4.90 -0.56
N ALA A 134 -9.12 -5.50 0.52
CA ALA A 134 -8.50 -5.38 1.84
C ALA A 134 -7.07 -5.93 1.85
N MET A 135 -6.81 -7.04 1.16
CA MET A 135 -5.46 -7.62 1.05
C MET A 135 -4.51 -6.75 0.22
N GLU A 136 -4.96 -6.19 -0.89
CA GLU A 136 -4.16 -5.25 -1.67
C GLU A 136 -3.78 -4.04 -0.84
N ASN A 137 -4.71 -3.53 -0.03
CA ASN A 137 -4.43 -2.42 0.88
C ASN A 137 -3.46 -2.81 2.00
N VAL A 138 -3.54 -4.02 2.55
CA VAL A 138 -2.54 -4.53 3.52
C VAL A 138 -1.14 -4.52 2.92
N ARG A 139 -0.98 -5.00 1.68
CA ARG A 139 0.32 -4.97 0.99
C ARG A 139 0.83 -3.57 0.74
N LEU A 140 -0.05 -2.70 0.27
CA LEU A 140 0.30 -1.30 0.06
C LEU A 140 0.83 -0.68 1.36
N ILE A 141 0.15 -0.94 2.49
CA ILE A 141 0.60 -0.47 3.80
C ILE A 141 2.00 -1.02 4.15
N ASP A 142 2.27 -2.30 3.89
CA ASP A 142 3.60 -2.88 4.14
C ASP A 142 4.68 -2.23 3.27
N GLN A 143 4.42 -1.99 2.00
CA GLN A 143 5.33 -1.27 1.11
C GLN A 143 5.57 0.17 1.57
N VAL A 144 4.54 0.88 2.04
CA VAL A 144 4.68 2.24 2.58
C VAL A 144 5.48 2.22 3.89
N LEU A 145 5.29 1.24 4.77
CA LEU A 145 6.08 1.08 6.00
C LEU A 145 7.57 0.88 5.69
N GLU A 146 7.91 0.01 4.74
CA GLU A 146 9.29 -0.21 4.29
C GLU A 146 9.89 1.07 3.70
N THR A 147 9.13 1.75 2.84
CA THR A 147 9.54 3.02 2.24
C THR A 147 9.71 4.14 3.29
N THR A 148 8.93 4.11 4.36
CA THR A 148 9.03 5.08 5.45
C THR A 148 10.41 5.04 6.10
N GLU A 149 10.94 3.87 6.37
CA GLU A 149 12.26 3.72 6.99
C GLU A 149 13.41 4.14 6.07
N ARG A 150 13.27 3.88 4.78
CA ARG A 150 14.35 4.11 3.80
C ARG A 150 14.34 5.52 3.19
N VAL A 151 13.17 6.08 2.93
CA VAL A 151 13.03 7.33 2.15
C VAL A 151 12.40 8.45 2.99
N LEU A 152 11.24 8.19 3.59
CA LEU A 152 10.45 9.27 4.19
C LEU A 152 11.05 9.78 5.51
N ASN A 153 11.64 8.92 6.34
CA ASN A 153 12.29 9.33 7.58
C ASN A 153 13.65 9.99 7.32
N PRO A 154 14.57 9.40 6.54
CA PRO A 154 15.85 10.04 6.22
C PRO A 154 15.67 11.40 5.53
N GLY A 155 14.79 11.51 4.53
CA GLY A 155 14.52 12.77 3.84
C GLY A 155 13.96 13.86 4.76
N ALA A 156 13.10 13.49 5.74
CA ALA A 156 12.52 14.43 6.68
C ALA A 156 13.49 14.87 7.81
N HIS A 157 14.52 14.08 8.12
CA HIS A 157 15.42 14.30 9.25
C HIS A 157 16.89 14.53 8.85
N GLY A 158 17.18 14.72 7.56
CA GLY A 158 18.55 14.94 7.07
C GLY A 158 19.46 13.75 7.33
N GLY A 159 18.99 12.53 7.01
CA GLY A 159 19.76 11.30 7.22
C GLY A 159 21.09 11.29 6.48
N GLU A 160 22.08 10.55 7.00
CA GLU A 160 23.42 10.44 6.39
C GLU A 160 23.42 9.68 5.05
N SER A 161 22.37 8.91 4.76
CA SER A 161 22.26 8.14 3.52
C SER A 161 21.66 8.98 2.40
N PRO A 162 22.33 9.09 1.23
CA PRO A 162 21.79 9.85 0.12
C PRO A 162 20.48 9.19 -0.38
N LEU A 163 19.54 10.03 -0.76
CA LEU A 163 18.32 9.61 -1.45
C LEU A 163 18.61 9.43 -2.94
N TYR A 164 18.00 8.40 -3.53
CA TYR A 164 18.06 8.17 -4.96
C TYR A 164 16.71 8.52 -5.60
N GLU A 165 16.76 9.16 -6.78
CA GLU A 165 15.57 9.59 -7.51
C GLU A 165 14.57 8.43 -7.74
N ALA A 166 15.08 7.24 -8.07
CA ALA A 166 14.24 6.05 -8.24
C ALA A 166 13.47 5.66 -6.96
N GLU A 167 14.09 5.79 -5.79
CA GLU A 167 13.45 5.49 -4.51
C GLU A 167 12.36 6.50 -4.17
N VAL A 168 12.61 7.79 -4.41
CA VAL A 168 11.63 8.85 -4.19
C VAL A 168 10.47 8.73 -5.19
N THR A 169 10.74 8.32 -6.43
CA THR A 169 9.70 8.05 -7.44
C THR A 169 8.80 6.88 -7.02
N ILE A 170 9.37 5.80 -6.49
CA ILE A 170 8.60 4.67 -5.95
C ILE A 170 7.76 5.13 -4.75
N ALA A 171 8.34 5.93 -3.85
CA ALA A 171 7.62 6.48 -2.71
C ALA A 171 6.43 7.33 -3.16
N LEU A 172 6.61 8.17 -4.19
CA LEU A 172 5.53 9.00 -4.76
C LEU A 172 4.37 8.14 -5.27
N ASP A 173 4.65 7.06 -6.03
CA ASP A 173 3.61 6.14 -6.51
C ASP A 173 2.85 5.48 -5.35
N LEU A 174 3.57 4.98 -4.36
CA LEU A 174 2.97 4.34 -3.18
C LEU A 174 2.08 5.31 -2.40
N ILE A 175 2.51 6.56 -2.20
CA ILE A 175 1.71 7.55 -1.47
C ILE A 175 0.47 7.97 -2.26
N LYS A 176 0.54 8.13 -3.60
CA LYS A 176 -0.63 8.34 -4.45
C LYS A 176 -1.66 7.22 -4.30
N ARG A 177 -1.18 5.98 -4.30
CA ARG A 177 -2.05 4.81 -4.10
C ARG A 177 -2.65 4.78 -2.70
N LEU A 178 -1.89 5.16 -1.67
CA LEU A 178 -2.39 5.27 -0.30
C LEU A 178 -3.48 6.35 -0.18
N GLU A 179 -3.30 7.52 -0.81
CA GLU A 179 -4.34 8.57 -0.87
C GLU A 179 -5.62 8.05 -1.55
N ALA A 180 -5.48 7.28 -2.62
CA ALA A 180 -6.62 6.70 -3.34
C ALA A 180 -7.38 5.63 -2.54
N CYS A 181 -6.77 5.02 -1.52
CA CYS A 181 -7.43 4.09 -0.60
C CYS A 181 -8.30 4.80 0.45
N CYS A 182 -8.12 6.12 0.61
CA CYS A 182 -8.89 6.91 1.55
C CYS A 182 -10.17 7.40 0.88
N PRO A 183 -11.36 7.17 1.45
CA PRO A 183 -12.62 7.68 0.93
C PRO A 183 -12.74 9.20 1.05
#